data_0dfcd39bc9da8f8a3e856bfc4f7cbc7e
#
_entry.id   0dfcd39bc9da8f8a3e856bfc4f7cbc7e
#
_cell.length_a   1.000
_cell.length_b   1.000
_cell.length_c   1.000
_cell.angle_alpha   90.00
_cell.angle_beta   90.00
_cell.angle_gamma   90.00
#
_symmetry.space_group_name_H-M   'P 1'
#
loop_
_entity.id
_entity.type
_entity.pdbx_description
1 polymer ?
#
loop_
_entity_poly.entity_id
_entity_poly.type
_entity_poly.pdbx_seq_one_letter_code
_entity_poly.pdbx_strand_id
1 'polypeptide(L)'
;MKLLTFEDGEIRLGGEAVPGLLASLKVDGKVRFDSQKVDGASGKSKTPQGWEDCEVQVTVALLTDEESDCYTKAAALEALFRSPDKKANPQIFTITNKHVLARGVRQVVFSKLETAESNRTDDITATLGFTEHRPPVVKVEESQAKSPTPGEAAKQKAGKDSPEDSGYVISGDLKK
;
A
#
# COMPACT_ATOMS: atom_id res chain seq x y z
N MET A 1 9.16 -19.94 -24.10
CA MET A 1 8.22 -18.83 -23.83
C MET A 1 6.92 -19.47 -23.38
N LYS A 2 6.52 -19.32 -22.13
CA LYS A 2 5.24 -19.87 -21.61
C LYS A 2 4.14 -18.92 -22.06
N LEU A 3 3.18 -19.38 -22.83
CA LEU A 3 1.99 -18.61 -23.16
C LEU A 3 1.25 -18.33 -21.84
N LEU A 4 0.93 -17.07 -21.60
CA LEU A 4 0.03 -16.67 -20.51
C LEU A 4 -1.35 -17.21 -20.87
N THR A 5 -1.79 -18.25 -20.18
CA THR A 5 -3.16 -18.74 -20.24
C THR A 5 -4.06 -17.88 -19.39
N PHE A 6 -5.37 -17.89 -19.65
CA PHE A 6 -6.37 -17.14 -18.85
C PHE A 6 -6.34 -17.51 -17.36
N GLU A 7 -5.88 -18.69 -16.99
CA GLU A 7 -5.62 -19.09 -15.59
C GLU A 7 -4.59 -18.21 -14.87
N ASP A 8 -3.64 -17.61 -15.62
CA ASP A 8 -2.68 -16.66 -15.09
C ASP A 8 -3.24 -15.22 -14.96
N GLY A 9 -4.40 -14.95 -15.55
CA GLY A 9 -5.06 -13.65 -15.58
C GLY A 9 -6.08 -13.40 -14.45
N GLU A 10 -6.29 -14.38 -13.56
CA GLU A 10 -7.25 -14.25 -12.46
C GLU A 10 -6.87 -13.09 -11.52
N ILE A 11 -7.88 -12.33 -11.12
CA ILE A 11 -7.74 -11.27 -10.11
C ILE A 11 -8.48 -11.71 -8.87
N ARG A 12 -7.79 -11.65 -7.73
CA ARG A 12 -8.39 -11.90 -6.41
C ARG A 12 -8.33 -10.66 -5.55
N LEU A 13 -9.42 -10.38 -4.87
CA LEU A 13 -9.56 -9.33 -3.88
C LEU A 13 -9.83 -9.96 -2.51
N GLY A 14 -8.93 -9.74 -1.54
CA GLY A 14 -9.05 -10.36 -0.23
C GLY A 14 -9.01 -11.89 -0.23
N GLY A 15 -8.49 -12.51 -1.30
CA GLY A 15 -8.45 -13.96 -1.49
C GLY A 15 -9.61 -14.53 -2.31
N GLU A 16 -10.67 -13.77 -2.57
CA GLU A 16 -11.81 -14.16 -3.41
C GLU A 16 -11.58 -13.76 -4.86
N ALA A 17 -11.93 -14.64 -5.80
CA ALA A 17 -11.83 -14.35 -7.23
C ALA A 17 -12.89 -13.32 -7.63
N VAL A 18 -12.48 -12.33 -8.41
CA VAL A 18 -13.43 -11.39 -9.04
C VAL A 18 -14.27 -12.16 -10.05
N PRO A 19 -15.60 -12.10 -9.98
CA PRO A 19 -16.46 -12.82 -10.92
C PRO A 19 -16.29 -12.30 -12.36
N GLY A 20 -16.37 -13.21 -13.34
CA GLY A 20 -16.26 -12.91 -14.76
C GLY A 20 -14.91 -13.22 -15.38
N LEU A 21 -14.83 -13.05 -16.68
CA LEU A 21 -13.61 -13.27 -17.44
C LEU A 21 -12.82 -11.97 -17.57
N LEU A 22 -11.54 -12.00 -17.23
CA LEU A 22 -10.65 -10.85 -17.38
C LEU A 22 -10.47 -10.51 -18.87
N ALA A 23 -11.01 -9.37 -19.29
CA ALA A 23 -10.86 -8.86 -20.65
C ALA A 23 -9.62 -7.97 -20.78
N SER A 24 -9.38 -7.08 -19.83
CA SER A 24 -8.20 -6.22 -19.83
C SER A 24 -7.81 -5.79 -18.43
N LEU A 25 -6.51 -5.54 -18.25
CA LEU A 25 -5.93 -5.04 -17.00
C LEU A 25 -4.90 -3.95 -17.34
N LYS A 26 -5.09 -2.76 -16.77
CA LYS A 26 -4.18 -1.63 -16.92
C LYS A 26 -3.73 -1.18 -15.53
N VAL A 27 -2.43 -0.94 -15.38
CA VAL A 27 -1.85 -0.33 -14.16
C VAL A 27 -1.13 0.93 -14.57
N ASP A 28 -1.60 2.06 -14.09
CA ASP A 28 -1.07 3.40 -14.38
C ASP A 28 -0.39 3.96 -13.14
N GLY A 29 0.83 4.44 -13.30
CA GLY A 29 1.58 5.11 -12.23
C GLY A 29 2.13 6.42 -12.76
N LYS A 30 1.98 7.49 -11.99
CA LYS A 30 2.37 8.85 -12.38
C LYS A 30 3.43 9.41 -11.45
N VAL A 31 4.25 10.32 -11.99
CA VAL A 31 5.17 11.16 -11.21
C VAL A 31 4.50 12.51 -11.02
N ARG A 32 4.47 12.97 -9.77
CA ARG A 32 4.01 14.30 -9.44
C ARG A 32 5.12 15.32 -9.72
N PHE A 33 4.78 16.35 -10.48
CA PHE A 33 5.69 17.46 -10.78
C PHE A 33 5.20 18.75 -10.16
N ASP A 34 6.08 19.47 -9.50
CA ASP A 34 5.88 20.90 -9.24
C ASP A 34 6.25 21.68 -10.50
N SER A 35 5.36 22.57 -10.93
CA SER A 35 5.51 23.34 -12.18
C SER A 35 5.50 24.82 -11.88
N GLN A 36 6.63 25.49 -12.13
CA GLN A 36 6.76 26.94 -11.94
C GLN A 36 6.88 27.64 -13.31
N LYS A 37 6.10 28.70 -13.50
CA LYS A 37 6.28 29.63 -14.61
C LYS A 37 7.37 30.64 -14.24
N VAL A 38 8.32 30.82 -15.14
CA VAL A 38 9.33 31.87 -15.03
C VAL A 38 8.92 32.97 -16.00
N ASP A 39 8.72 34.19 -15.50
CA ASP A 39 8.36 35.31 -16.32
C ASP A 39 9.50 35.64 -17.33
N GLY A 40 9.13 35.84 -18.59
CA GLY A 40 10.08 36.09 -19.69
C GLY A 40 10.73 34.84 -20.28
N ALA A 41 10.46 33.63 -19.76
CA ALA A 41 10.96 32.39 -20.34
C ALA A 41 9.84 31.56 -21.02
N SER A 42 10.18 30.97 -22.17
CA SER A 42 9.28 30.04 -22.84
C SER A 42 9.29 28.69 -22.12
N GLY A 43 8.10 28.22 -21.65
CA GLY A 43 7.92 26.96 -20.97
C GLY A 43 7.73 27.06 -19.46
N LYS A 44 7.65 25.89 -18.81
CA LYS A 44 7.53 25.75 -17.35
C LYS A 44 8.71 24.93 -16.82
N SER A 45 9.34 25.38 -15.76
CA SER A 45 10.25 24.55 -15.00
C SER A 45 9.44 23.45 -14.28
N LYS A 46 9.86 22.19 -14.38
CA LYS A 46 9.21 21.04 -13.76
C LYS A 46 10.19 20.34 -12.83
N THR A 47 9.86 20.29 -11.55
CA THR A 47 10.64 19.58 -10.54
C THR A 47 9.87 18.35 -10.07
N PRO A 48 10.43 17.11 -10.17
CA PRO A 48 9.74 15.91 -9.70
C PRO A 48 9.62 15.92 -8.16
N GLN A 49 8.41 15.65 -7.66
CA GLN A 49 8.06 15.70 -6.23
C GLN A 49 7.72 14.31 -5.65
N GLY A 50 8.00 13.24 -6.38
CA GLY A 50 7.69 11.86 -5.98
C GLY A 50 6.68 11.20 -6.90
N TRP A 51 6.22 10.02 -6.47
CA TRP A 51 5.26 9.21 -7.22
C TRP A 51 3.86 9.35 -6.63
N GLU A 52 2.87 9.40 -7.50
CA GLU A 52 1.46 9.29 -7.13
C GLU A 52 1.11 7.81 -6.89
N ASP A 53 0.01 7.57 -6.18
CA ASP A 53 -0.52 6.22 -6.01
C ASP A 53 -0.92 5.64 -7.37
N CYS A 54 -0.66 4.35 -7.57
CA CYS A 54 -1.01 3.70 -8.82
C CYS A 54 -2.53 3.55 -8.97
N GLU A 55 -3.01 3.77 -10.17
CA GLU A 55 -4.38 3.46 -10.58
C GLU A 55 -4.41 2.11 -11.29
N VAL A 56 -5.31 1.23 -10.88
CA VAL A 56 -5.51 -0.08 -11.51
C VAL A 56 -6.90 -0.11 -12.10
N GLN A 57 -6.99 -0.36 -13.39
CA GLN A 57 -8.24 -0.51 -14.12
C GLN A 57 -8.36 -1.94 -14.64
N VAL A 58 -9.47 -2.57 -14.31
CA VAL A 58 -9.78 -3.95 -14.66
C VAL A 58 -11.07 -3.97 -15.43
N THR A 59 -11.07 -4.59 -16.59
CA THR A 59 -12.31 -4.83 -17.34
C THR A 59 -12.57 -6.33 -17.36
N VAL A 60 -13.76 -6.72 -16.94
CA VAL A 60 -14.23 -8.10 -16.93
C VAL A 60 -15.50 -8.25 -17.74
N ALA A 61 -15.64 -9.36 -18.43
CA ALA A 61 -16.89 -9.76 -19.08
C ALA A 61 -17.65 -10.72 -18.16
N LEU A 62 -18.87 -10.35 -17.79
CA LEU A 62 -19.76 -11.15 -16.96
C LEU A 62 -20.67 -11.95 -17.89
N LEU A 63 -20.31 -13.21 -18.09
CA LEU A 63 -21.08 -14.14 -18.91
C LEU A 63 -22.06 -14.94 -18.03
N THR A 64 -23.20 -15.30 -18.57
CA THR A 64 -24.10 -16.29 -17.99
C THR A 64 -23.49 -17.68 -18.19
N ASP A 65 -23.35 -18.45 -17.15
CA ASP A 65 -22.89 -19.84 -17.17
C ASP A 65 -23.89 -20.76 -16.40
N GLU A 66 -23.51 -22.03 -16.25
CA GLU A 66 -24.36 -23.02 -15.57
C GLU A 66 -24.55 -22.73 -14.07
N GLU A 67 -23.65 -21.98 -13.45
CA GLU A 67 -23.66 -21.70 -12.00
C GLU A 67 -24.41 -20.39 -11.68
N SER A 68 -24.28 -19.37 -12.54
CA SER A 68 -24.85 -18.05 -12.27
C SER A 68 -25.06 -17.22 -13.56
N ASP A 69 -26.04 -16.35 -13.53
CA ASP A 69 -26.29 -15.38 -14.58
C ASP A 69 -25.41 -14.13 -14.49
N CYS A 70 -25.33 -13.37 -15.57
CA CYS A 70 -24.53 -12.14 -15.61
C CYS A 70 -25.01 -11.09 -14.60
N TYR A 71 -26.31 -11.04 -14.30
CA TYR A 71 -26.90 -10.09 -13.34
C TYR A 71 -26.52 -10.44 -11.89
N THR A 72 -26.51 -11.72 -11.55
CA THR A 72 -26.06 -12.20 -10.23
C THR A 72 -24.57 -11.86 -10.03
N LYS A 73 -23.73 -12.02 -11.06
CA LYS A 73 -22.33 -11.63 -11.02
C LYS A 73 -22.15 -10.12 -10.88
N ALA A 74 -22.95 -9.32 -11.58
CA ALA A 74 -22.96 -7.87 -11.44
C ALA A 74 -23.38 -7.43 -10.03
N ALA A 75 -24.39 -8.07 -9.44
CA ALA A 75 -24.80 -7.81 -8.06
C ALA A 75 -23.72 -8.17 -7.04
N ALA A 76 -22.97 -9.24 -7.28
CA ALA A 76 -21.82 -9.62 -6.45
C ALA A 76 -20.69 -8.57 -6.51
N LEU A 77 -20.41 -8.02 -7.70
CA LEU A 77 -19.44 -6.92 -7.85
C LEU A 77 -19.90 -5.65 -7.13
N GLU A 78 -21.17 -5.31 -7.20
CA GLU A 78 -21.73 -4.17 -6.49
C GLU A 78 -21.64 -4.36 -4.97
N ALA A 79 -21.86 -5.57 -4.46
CA ALA A 79 -21.71 -5.90 -3.05
C ALA A 79 -20.25 -5.74 -2.59
N LEU A 80 -19.27 -6.17 -3.40
CA LEU A 80 -17.86 -5.95 -3.15
C LEU A 80 -17.48 -4.47 -3.15
N PHE A 81 -17.98 -3.73 -4.14
CA PHE A 81 -17.73 -2.29 -4.27
C PHE A 81 -18.26 -1.50 -3.08
N ARG A 82 -19.44 -1.85 -2.56
CA ARG A 82 -20.07 -1.21 -1.39
C ARG A 82 -19.67 -1.83 -0.06
N SER A 83 -18.74 -2.77 -0.05
CA SER A 83 -18.30 -3.41 1.19
C SER A 83 -17.61 -2.39 2.10
N PRO A 84 -18.14 -2.13 3.31
CA PRO A 84 -17.55 -1.20 4.25
C PRO A 84 -16.48 -1.87 5.11
N ASP A 85 -15.52 -1.09 5.58
CA ASP A 85 -14.66 -1.47 6.68
C ASP A 85 -15.40 -1.37 8.04
N LYS A 86 -14.72 -1.68 9.14
CA LYS A 86 -15.28 -1.57 10.50
C LYS A 86 -15.69 -0.15 10.90
N LYS A 87 -15.29 0.87 10.14
CA LYS A 87 -15.58 2.30 10.38
C LYS A 87 -16.53 2.89 9.34
N ALA A 88 -17.21 2.06 8.54
CA ALA A 88 -18.06 2.44 7.43
C ALA A 88 -17.35 3.21 6.29
N ASN A 89 -16.02 3.08 6.16
CA ASN A 89 -15.27 3.55 5.01
C ASN A 89 -15.19 2.45 3.94
N PRO A 90 -14.86 2.78 2.68
CA PRO A 90 -14.57 1.78 1.67
C PRO A 90 -13.49 0.80 2.14
N GLN A 91 -13.72 -0.49 1.91
CA GLN A 91 -12.82 -1.54 2.34
C GLN A 91 -11.50 -1.51 1.56
N ILE A 92 -10.40 -1.77 2.27
CA ILE A 92 -9.07 -1.97 1.68
C ILE A 92 -8.94 -3.46 1.34
N PHE A 93 -8.68 -3.77 0.08
CA PHE A 93 -8.49 -5.14 -0.39
C PHE A 93 -7.03 -5.43 -0.67
N THR A 94 -6.59 -6.64 -0.33
CA THR A 94 -5.35 -7.18 -0.86
C THR A 94 -5.63 -7.70 -2.28
N ILE A 95 -4.93 -7.15 -3.27
CA ILE A 95 -5.08 -7.57 -4.66
C ILE A 95 -4.02 -8.61 -5.02
N THR A 96 -4.43 -9.70 -5.67
CA THR A 96 -3.53 -10.74 -6.15
C THR A 96 -3.73 -10.93 -7.65
N ASN A 97 -2.73 -10.51 -8.40
CA ASN A 97 -2.58 -10.73 -9.83
C ASN A 97 -1.09 -10.54 -10.19
N LYS A 98 -0.53 -11.36 -11.07
CA LYS A 98 0.90 -11.32 -11.43
C LYS A 98 1.36 -9.96 -11.98
N HIS A 99 0.54 -9.33 -12.84
CA HIS A 99 0.87 -8.03 -13.43
C HIS A 99 0.84 -6.92 -12.37
N VAL A 100 -0.21 -6.88 -11.55
CA VAL A 100 -0.37 -5.86 -10.49
C VAL A 100 0.75 -5.99 -9.44
N LEU A 101 1.07 -7.22 -9.03
CA LEU A 101 2.17 -7.48 -8.10
C LEU A 101 3.54 -7.13 -8.67
N ALA A 102 3.77 -7.34 -9.98
CA ALA A 102 5.01 -6.92 -10.64
C ALA A 102 5.19 -5.40 -10.66
N ARG A 103 4.10 -4.64 -10.59
CA ARG A 103 4.10 -3.17 -10.44
C ARG A 103 4.25 -2.72 -8.98
N GLY A 104 4.33 -3.65 -8.02
CA GLY A 104 4.51 -3.37 -6.59
C GLY A 104 3.20 -3.07 -5.84
N VAL A 105 2.05 -3.04 -6.51
CA VAL A 105 0.75 -2.76 -5.89
C VAL A 105 0.27 -4.01 -5.15
N ARG A 106 -0.01 -3.88 -3.85
CA ARG A 106 -0.45 -4.97 -2.98
C ARG A 106 -1.82 -4.74 -2.38
N GLN A 107 -2.12 -3.50 -2.02
CA GLN A 107 -3.39 -3.11 -1.41
C GLN A 107 -4.05 -2.04 -2.26
N VAL A 108 -5.36 -2.16 -2.42
CA VAL A 108 -6.16 -1.28 -3.26
C VAL A 108 -7.49 -0.95 -2.57
N VAL A 109 -8.04 0.18 -2.94
CA VAL A 109 -9.40 0.60 -2.59
C VAL A 109 -10.16 0.80 -3.88
N PHE A 110 -11.42 0.38 -3.93
CA PHE A 110 -12.28 0.70 -5.05
C PHE A 110 -12.44 2.21 -5.21
N SER A 111 -12.21 2.71 -6.40
CA SER A 111 -12.45 4.10 -6.77
C SER A 111 -13.68 4.24 -7.67
N LYS A 112 -13.97 3.21 -8.49
CA LYS A 112 -15.03 3.26 -9.50
C LYS A 112 -15.51 1.86 -9.86
N LEU A 113 -16.82 1.74 -10.11
CA LEU A 113 -17.43 0.57 -10.74
C LEU A 113 -18.36 1.07 -11.84
N GLU A 114 -18.15 0.63 -13.06
CA GLU A 114 -19.01 0.89 -14.22
C GLU A 114 -19.43 -0.43 -14.82
N THR A 115 -20.68 -0.53 -15.20
CA THR A 115 -21.22 -1.68 -15.92
C THR A 115 -21.90 -1.20 -17.19
N ALA A 116 -21.72 -1.94 -18.28
CA ALA A 116 -22.35 -1.66 -19.56
C ALA A 116 -22.92 -2.95 -20.13
N GLU A 117 -24.16 -2.88 -20.58
CA GLU A 117 -24.89 -3.93 -21.26
C GLU A 117 -25.13 -3.54 -22.70
N SER A 118 -25.10 -4.51 -23.63
CA SER A 118 -25.31 -4.29 -25.04
C SER A 118 -26.28 -5.32 -25.60
N ASN A 119 -27.24 -4.86 -26.40
CA ASN A 119 -28.17 -5.76 -27.12
C ASN A 119 -27.48 -6.65 -28.20
N ARG A 120 -26.17 -6.53 -28.36
CA ARG A 120 -25.39 -7.31 -29.34
C ARG A 120 -24.78 -8.58 -28.77
N THR A 121 -24.65 -8.62 -27.44
CA THR A 121 -24.00 -9.69 -26.68
C THR A 121 -24.81 -9.98 -25.43
N ASP A 122 -24.85 -11.24 -25.01
CA ASP A 122 -25.52 -11.69 -23.77
C ASP A 122 -24.59 -11.55 -22.55
N ASP A 123 -23.72 -10.54 -22.57
CA ASP A 123 -22.77 -10.29 -21.49
C ASP A 123 -22.89 -8.86 -20.95
N ILE A 124 -22.53 -8.69 -19.70
CA ILE A 124 -22.33 -7.38 -19.10
C ILE A 124 -20.81 -7.13 -19.00
N THR A 125 -20.35 -6.05 -19.58
CA THR A 125 -18.96 -5.60 -19.38
C THR A 125 -18.90 -4.76 -18.12
N ALA A 126 -18.08 -5.17 -17.15
CA ALA A 126 -17.81 -4.40 -15.94
C ALA A 126 -16.40 -3.83 -15.94
N THR A 127 -16.26 -2.53 -15.66
CA THR A 127 -14.99 -1.83 -15.50
C THR A 127 -14.83 -1.42 -14.05
N LEU A 128 -13.82 -1.99 -13.40
CA LEU A 128 -13.46 -1.74 -12.01
C LEU A 128 -12.24 -0.83 -11.97
N GLY A 129 -12.36 0.29 -11.28
CA GLY A 129 -11.24 1.19 -10.98
C GLY A 129 -10.81 1.01 -9.54
N PHE A 130 -9.51 0.96 -9.33
CA PHE A 130 -8.91 0.89 -8.01
C PHE A 130 -7.80 1.92 -7.88
N THR A 131 -7.61 2.42 -6.66
CA THR A 131 -6.45 3.24 -6.29
C THR A 131 -5.59 2.46 -5.31
N GLU A 132 -4.28 2.49 -5.53
CA GLU A 132 -3.32 1.88 -4.60
C GLU A 132 -3.49 2.48 -3.21
N HIS A 133 -3.54 1.62 -2.19
CA HIS A 133 -3.52 2.04 -0.79
C HIS A 133 -2.12 1.84 -0.23
N ARG A 134 -1.49 2.94 0.19
CA ARG A 134 -0.25 2.93 0.94
C ARG A 134 -0.52 3.35 2.37
N PRO A 135 -0.16 2.53 3.37
CA PRO A 135 -0.29 2.96 4.75
C PRO A 135 0.56 4.20 5.00
N PRO A 136 0.09 5.15 5.82
CA PRO A 136 0.83 6.36 6.13
C PRO A 136 2.19 6.01 6.73
N VAL A 137 3.26 6.58 6.17
CA VAL A 137 4.61 6.48 6.74
C VAL A 137 4.66 7.39 7.96
N VAL A 138 4.66 6.80 9.15
CA VAL A 138 4.93 7.54 10.38
C VAL A 138 6.41 7.90 10.36
N LYS A 139 6.74 9.16 10.12
CA LYS A 139 8.10 9.65 10.38
C LYS A 139 8.30 9.60 11.89
N VAL A 140 9.07 8.65 12.37
CA VAL A 140 9.63 8.71 13.70
C VAL A 140 10.63 9.86 13.64
N GLU A 141 10.29 11.02 14.21
CA GLU A 141 11.28 12.05 14.48
C GLU A 141 12.24 11.43 15.49
N GLU A 142 13.44 11.06 15.03
CA GLU A 142 14.56 10.81 15.92
C GLU A 142 14.77 12.12 16.67
N SER A 143 14.36 12.14 17.93
CA SER A 143 14.75 13.18 18.86
C SER A 143 16.28 13.17 18.87
N GLN A 144 16.89 14.13 18.18
CA GLN A 144 18.31 14.40 18.36
C GLN A 144 18.52 14.67 19.84
N ALA A 145 19.03 13.66 20.54
CA ALA A 145 19.57 13.83 21.87
C ALA A 145 20.59 14.96 21.75
N LYS A 146 20.27 16.13 22.34
CA LYS A 146 21.21 17.24 22.47
C LYS A 146 22.47 16.68 23.08
N SER A 147 23.53 16.61 22.30
CA SER A 147 24.88 16.41 22.83
C SER A 147 25.11 17.48 23.89
N PRO A 148 25.52 17.10 25.11
CA PRO A 148 25.80 18.10 26.13
C PRO A 148 26.96 18.98 25.65
N THR A 149 26.73 20.27 25.67
CA THR A 149 27.71 21.31 25.36
C THR A 149 28.94 21.11 26.24
N PRO A 150 30.19 21.20 25.74
CA PRO A 150 31.43 20.92 26.49
C PRO A 150 31.75 21.90 27.62
N GLY A 151 30.78 22.57 28.22
CA GLY A 151 30.95 23.58 29.25
C GLY A 151 30.50 23.16 30.64
N GLU A 152 29.77 22.04 30.82
CA GLU A 152 29.22 21.69 32.15
C GLU A 152 29.94 20.57 32.91
N ALA A 153 30.99 19.99 32.31
CA ALA A 153 31.78 18.93 32.94
C ALA A 153 32.86 19.42 33.89
N ALA A 154 32.97 20.75 34.17
CA ALA A 154 34.09 21.31 34.94
C ALA A 154 33.69 21.78 36.39
N LYS A 155 32.47 21.47 36.86
CA LYS A 155 32.05 21.93 38.20
C LYS A 155 31.65 20.85 39.21
N GLN A 156 32.07 19.61 39.01
CA GLN A 156 31.87 18.56 40.02
C GLN A 156 33.15 17.76 40.32
N LYS A 157 34.26 18.42 40.58
CA LYS A 157 35.43 17.83 41.23
C LYS A 157 36.04 18.85 42.19
N ALA A 158 35.42 19.07 43.32
CA ALA A 158 36.08 19.62 44.49
C ALA A 158 35.25 19.29 45.75
N GLY A 159 35.78 18.40 46.59
CA GLY A 159 35.34 18.18 47.97
C GLY A 159 34.77 16.76 48.20
N LYS A 160 35.48 15.83 48.69
CA LYS A 160 36.06 15.65 49.98
C LYS A 160 36.83 14.36 50.09
N ASP A 161 38.03 14.51 50.52
CA ASP A 161 38.96 13.54 51.06
C ASP A 161 38.46 12.87 52.32
N SER A 162 38.71 11.61 52.52
CA SER A 162 39.47 10.94 53.63
C SER A 162 38.86 9.57 54.03
N PRO A 163 39.70 8.68 54.52
CA PRO A 163 39.60 7.24 54.31
C PRO A 163 39.21 6.50 55.61
N GLU A 164 39.10 5.22 55.52
CA GLU A 164 39.18 4.11 56.51
C GLU A 164 38.16 3.03 56.14
N ASP A 165 38.38 1.80 56.20
CA ASP A 165 39.37 0.84 56.66
C ASP A 165 38.79 -0.56 56.32
N SER A 166 39.70 -1.44 55.99
CA SER A 166 39.72 -2.89 56.16
C SER A 166 38.41 -3.73 56.07
N GLY A 167 38.52 -4.80 55.33
CA GLY A 167 37.60 -5.91 55.39
C GLY A 167 37.82 -7.01 54.35
N TYR A 168 38.97 -7.65 54.37
CA TYR A 168 39.35 -8.86 53.68
C TYR A 168 38.61 -10.05 54.23
N VAL A 169 37.80 -10.77 53.44
CA VAL A 169 37.48 -12.18 53.68
C VAL A 169 37.37 -12.94 52.33
N ILE A 170 38.29 -13.85 52.14
CA ILE A 170 38.30 -14.92 51.18
C ILE A 170 37.50 -16.11 51.76
N SER A 171 36.72 -16.77 50.94
CA SER A 171 36.41 -18.23 50.97
C SER A 171 35.29 -18.46 49.96
N GLY A 172 35.37 -19.28 48.96
CA GLY A 172 35.90 -20.61 48.92
C GLY A 172 34.74 -21.60 48.80
N ASP A 173 34.80 -22.45 47.75
CA ASP A 173 34.15 -23.74 47.53
C ASP A 173 32.89 -23.76 46.70
N LEU A 174 32.93 -24.28 45.46
CA LEU A 174 33.09 -25.65 44.93
C LEU A 174 31.93 -26.63 45.30
N LYS A 175 31.34 -27.21 44.27
CA LYS A 175 30.56 -28.48 44.14
C LYS A 175 29.04 -28.33 44.31
N LYS A 176 28.23 -28.76 43.38
CA LYS A 176 28.16 -29.93 42.49
C LYS A 176 27.34 -29.63 41.27
#